data_86a7eb1a559de2f8ba98742f4201f721
#
_entry.id   86a7eb1a559de2f8ba98742f4201f721
#
_cell.length_a   1.000
_cell.length_b   1.000
_cell.length_c   1.000
_cell.angle_alpha   90.00
_cell.angle_beta   90.00
_cell.angle_gamma   90.00
#
_symmetry.space_group_name_H-M   'P 1'
#
loop_
_entity.id
_entity.type
_entity.pdbx_description
1 polymer ?
#
loop_
_entity_poly.entity_id
_entity_poly.type
_entity_poly.pdbx_seq_one_letter_code
_entity_poly.pdbx_strand_id
1 'polypeptide(L)'
;MKEVKSPKKPLIYYYCIVLLVLMVFNSFIVPLIARQQIKEVDYGTFMTMTEKGEIGKVEIESNQILFTDKDGETIYKTGVMNDPSLTERLHASGAEFASEIVEEASPLMTFFLTWILPVVIFVVIGQLLYKKMSEKMGGGPNSMMFGLGNSNAKVYVPSTDGGIRFADVAGEDEAKDNLQEIVNYLHDPSKYKAIGASMPKGILLVGPPGTGKTMLAKAVAGEANVPFFSISGSEFVEMFVGMGASKVRNLFDQAKEKAPCIVFIDEIDAIGQKRSGGQYGGNDEREQTLNQLLTEMDGFEGNNGVIILAATNRPESLDPALTRPGRFDRRVPVELPDLQGREAILKVHAKKVEHEDNIDFLAVARMASGASGAELANIVNEAALRAVRDGRTKVTQSDLEESIEVVIAGYQKKNAILTDHEKWIVSYHEIGHALVAACQSHSAPVQKITIIPRTSGALGYTMQVDEGNHYLMNKEEIENKIATLTGGRAAEEVKFGSITTGASNDIEQATRLARAMLTQYGMSDEFDMVALETVNNQYLGGDTSLACSAGTQAEIDRLVISIVKKQHEKATGILNEKREKLDELAKYLYEKETITGEEFMKILNE
;
A
#
# COMPACT_ATOMS: atom_id res chain seq x y z
N MET A 1 -0.01 23.53 1.20
CA MET A 1 -1.01 23.21 0.16
C MET A 1 -2.29 22.70 0.84
N LYS A 2 -3.47 23.20 0.48
CA LYS A 2 -4.74 22.68 0.99
C LYS A 2 -5.31 21.67 0.02
N GLU A 3 -5.72 20.49 0.53
CA GLU A 3 -6.42 19.47 -0.26
C GLU A 3 -7.85 19.94 -0.54
N VAL A 4 -8.22 19.97 -1.82
CA VAL A 4 -9.61 20.26 -2.22
C VAL A 4 -10.35 18.93 -2.30
N LYS A 5 -11.26 18.67 -1.35
CA LYS A 5 -12.07 17.45 -1.35
C LYS A 5 -12.97 17.40 -2.58
N SER A 6 -12.93 16.25 -3.28
CA SER A 6 -13.84 15.96 -4.39
C SER A 6 -15.32 16.00 -3.94
N PRO A 7 -16.27 16.37 -4.83
CA PRO A 7 -17.67 16.43 -4.48
C PRO A 7 -18.23 15.05 -4.09
N LYS A 8 -19.12 15.06 -3.12
CA LYS A 8 -19.80 13.87 -2.56
C LYS A 8 -20.54 13.09 -3.67
N LYS A 9 -20.73 11.77 -3.46
CA LYS A 9 -21.37 10.81 -4.37
C LYS A 9 -22.55 11.38 -5.17
N PRO A 10 -22.68 11.02 -6.47
CA PRO A 10 -23.70 11.61 -7.35
C PRO A 10 -25.11 11.35 -6.82
N LEU A 11 -25.99 12.33 -6.99
CA LEU A 11 -27.37 12.34 -6.47
C LEU A 11 -28.18 11.12 -6.92
N ILE A 12 -27.87 10.57 -8.08
CA ILE A 12 -28.50 9.38 -8.65
C ILE A 12 -28.37 8.14 -7.74
N TYR A 13 -27.27 8.03 -6.98
CA TYR A 13 -27.07 6.95 -6.01
C TYR A 13 -28.15 6.99 -4.90
N TYR A 14 -28.47 8.17 -4.41
CA TYR A 14 -29.50 8.35 -3.38
C TYR A 14 -30.90 8.11 -3.94
N TYR A 15 -31.16 8.51 -5.20
CA TYR A 15 -32.42 8.21 -5.87
C TYR A 15 -32.63 6.72 -6.11
N CYS A 16 -31.59 5.98 -6.52
CA CYS A 16 -31.66 4.53 -6.67
C CYS A 16 -31.95 3.83 -5.35
N ILE A 17 -31.34 4.28 -4.27
CA ILE A 17 -31.61 3.73 -2.92
C ILE A 17 -33.05 4.00 -2.50
N VAL A 18 -33.55 5.24 -2.65
CA VAL A 18 -34.93 5.60 -2.29
C VAL A 18 -35.94 4.81 -3.11
N LEU A 19 -35.69 4.65 -4.43
CA LEU A 19 -36.56 3.87 -5.32
C LEU A 19 -36.58 2.40 -4.94
N LEU A 20 -35.42 1.83 -4.58
CA LEU A 20 -35.31 0.44 -4.11
C LEU A 20 -36.03 0.24 -2.79
N VAL A 21 -35.89 1.17 -1.86
CA VAL A 21 -36.61 1.15 -0.56
C VAL A 21 -38.11 1.24 -0.76
N LEU A 22 -38.59 2.14 -1.63
CA LEU A 22 -40.02 2.26 -1.98
C LEU A 22 -40.55 1.00 -2.65
N MET A 23 -39.76 0.37 -3.55
CA MET A 23 -40.13 -0.88 -4.21
C MET A 23 -40.26 -2.04 -3.20
N VAL A 24 -39.29 -2.16 -2.29
CA VAL A 24 -39.32 -3.16 -1.20
C VAL A 24 -40.50 -2.89 -0.26
N PHE A 25 -40.72 -1.64 0.12
CA PHE A 25 -41.84 -1.26 0.99
C PHE A 25 -43.20 -1.61 0.38
N ASN A 26 -43.41 -1.25 -0.89
CA ASN A 26 -44.67 -1.53 -1.60
C ASN A 26 -44.88 -3.04 -1.87
N SER A 27 -43.80 -3.78 -2.17
CA SER A 27 -43.91 -5.21 -2.50
C SER A 27 -44.05 -6.12 -1.30
N PHE A 28 -43.49 -5.73 -0.13
CA PHE A 28 -43.44 -6.60 1.03
C PHE A 28 -44.23 -6.09 2.24
N ILE A 29 -44.20 -4.79 2.51
CA ILE A 29 -44.78 -4.24 3.75
C ILE A 29 -46.28 -3.96 3.60
N VAL A 30 -46.73 -3.39 2.49
CA VAL A 30 -48.15 -3.12 2.24
C VAL A 30 -49.01 -4.38 2.24
N PRO A 31 -48.61 -5.50 1.54
CA PRO A 31 -49.37 -6.73 1.61
C PRO A 31 -49.36 -7.41 3.00
N LEU A 32 -48.30 -7.20 3.80
CA LEU A 32 -48.19 -7.77 5.13
C LEU A 32 -49.17 -7.10 6.12
N ILE A 33 -49.36 -5.78 6.00
CA ILE A 33 -50.31 -5.03 6.84
C ILE A 33 -51.73 -5.36 6.45
N ALA A 34 -52.05 -5.56 5.15
CA ALA A 34 -53.37 -5.89 4.67
C ALA A 34 -53.83 -7.31 5.10
N ARG A 35 -52.94 -8.22 5.37
CA ARG A 35 -53.28 -9.62 5.77
C ARG A 35 -53.64 -9.82 7.24
N GLN A 36 -53.48 -8.88 8.09
CA GLN A 36 -53.64 -9.08 9.57
C GLN A 36 -55.08 -9.01 10.11
N GLN A 37 -56.09 -8.74 9.28
CA GLN A 37 -57.47 -8.55 9.80
C GLN A 37 -58.51 -9.58 9.31
N ILE A 38 -58.18 -10.53 8.45
CA ILE A 38 -59.17 -11.48 7.90
C ILE A 38 -58.82 -12.91 8.36
N LYS A 39 -59.76 -13.57 9.08
CA LYS A 39 -59.66 -14.97 9.50
C LYS A 39 -60.20 -15.88 8.42
N GLU A 40 -59.39 -16.85 7.97
CA GLU A 40 -59.83 -17.88 7.05
C GLU A 40 -60.50 -19.03 7.79
N VAL A 41 -61.71 -19.44 7.38
CA VAL A 41 -62.47 -20.52 7.96
C VAL A 41 -63.02 -21.43 6.84
N ASP A 42 -63.28 -22.67 7.18
CA ASP A 42 -63.93 -23.61 6.23
C ASP A 42 -65.39 -23.32 6.03
N TYR A 43 -65.93 -23.81 4.90
CA TYR A 43 -67.34 -23.55 4.54
C TYR A 43 -68.34 -24.17 5.54
N GLY A 44 -67.99 -25.31 6.20
CA GLY A 44 -68.81 -25.91 7.23
C GLY A 44 -68.95 -25.03 8.49
N THR A 45 -67.86 -24.34 8.89
CA THR A 45 -67.87 -23.36 9.97
C THR A 45 -68.76 -22.15 9.61
N PHE A 46 -68.66 -21.64 8.38
CA PHE A 46 -69.53 -20.60 7.88
C PHE A 46 -71.01 -20.98 7.94
N MET A 47 -71.36 -22.21 7.52
CA MET A 47 -72.71 -22.76 7.59
C MET A 47 -73.22 -22.86 9.03
N THR A 48 -72.38 -23.35 9.94
CA THR A 48 -72.72 -23.47 11.35
C THR A 48 -73.01 -22.10 12.01
N MET A 49 -72.19 -21.08 11.69
CA MET A 49 -72.39 -19.71 12.14
C MET A 49 -73.65 -19.09 11.54
N THR A 50 -73.99 -19.42 10.28
CA THR A 50 -75.23 -18.99 9.63
C THR A 50 -76.44 -19.55 10.33
N GLU A 51 -76.49 -20.87 10.63
CA GLU A 51 -77.60 -21.54 11.33
C GLU A 51 -77.80 -21.03 12.76
N LYS A 52 -76.72 -20.65 13.45
CA LYS A 52 -76.78 -20.07 14.79
C LYS A 52 -77.16 -18.58 14.79
N GLY A 53 -77.23 -17.95 13.63
CA GLY A 53 -77.48 -16.51 13.51
C GLY A 53 -76.41 -15.63 14.08
N GLU A 54 -75.12 -16.07 14.03
CA GLU A 54 -73.96 -15.35 14.54
C GLU A 54 -73.32 -14.43 13.48
N ILE A 55 -73.84 -14.43 12.23
CA ILE A 55 -73.32 -13.67 11.11
C ILE A 55 -74.08 -12.33 11.01
N GLY A 56 -73.32 -11.24 10.81
CA GLY A 56 -73.84 -9.87 10.60
C GLY A 56 -73.99 -9.53 9.12
N LYS A 57 -72.91 -9.37 8.40
CA LYS A 57 -72.89 -9.04 6.97
C LYS A 57 -72.16 -10.12 6.17
N VAL A 58 -72.69 -10.41 4.97
CA VAL A 58 -72.09 -11.37 4.04
C VAL A 58 -71.94 -10.74 2.68
N GLU A 59 -70.75 -10.74 2.13
CA GLU A 59 -70.43 -10.30 0.79
C GLU A 59 -69.94 -11.50 -0.05
N ILE A 60 -70.68 -11.80 -1.11
CA ILE A 60 -70.37 -12.93 -1.97
C ILE A 60 -69.64 -12.44 -3.19
N GLU A 61 -68.36 -12.72 -3.25
CA GLU A 61 -67.48 -12.44 -4.38
C GLU A 61 -67.41 -13.67 -5.35
N SER A 62 -66.79 -13.54 -6.48
CA SER A 62 -66.72 -14.58 -7.50
C SER A 62 -66.04 -15.87 -7.04
N ASN A 63 -65.08 -15.81 -6.13
CA ASN A 63 -64.28 -16.94 -5.69
C ASN A 63 -64.21 -17.11 -4.15
N GLN A 64 -64.76 -16.17 -3.37
CA GLN A 64 -64.76 -16.23 -1.93
C GLN A 64 -66.01 -15.57 -1.33
N ILE A 65 -66.35 -15.90 -0.11
CA ILE A 65 -67.36 -15.27 0.69
C ILE A 65 -66.71 -14.55 1.87
N LEU A 66 -66.85 -13.25 1.97
CA LEU A 66 -66.43 -12.46 3.12
C LEU A 66 -67.66 -12.29 4.05
N PHE A 67 -67.47 -12.46 5.34
CA PHE A 67 -68.53 -12.24 6.29
C PHE A 67 -68.02 -11.73 7.63
N THR A 68 -68.86 -11.01 8.35
CA THR A 68 -68.53 -10.53 9.69
C THR A 68 -69.36 -11.27 10.75
N ASP A 69 -68.87 -11.30 11.98
CA ASP A 69 -69.68 -11.65 13.13
C ASP A 69 -70.78 -10.58 13.38
N LYS A 70 -71.72 -10.87 14.29
CA LYS A 70 -72.88 -10.03 14.55
C LYS A 70 -72.50 -8.66 15.15
N ASP A 71 -71.32 -8.60 15.81
CA ASP A 71 -70.79 -7.37 16.42
C ASP A 71 -69.96 -6.56 15.41
N GLY A 72 -69.63 -7.10 14.24
CA GLY A 72 -68.89 -6.42 13.15
C GLY A 72 -67.38 -6.28 13.40
N GLU A 73 -66.83 -6.91 14.45
CA GLU A 73 -65.42 -6.71 14.86
C GLU A 73 -64.44 -7.62 14.09
N THR A 74 -64.89 -8.81 13.69
CA THR A 74 -64.00 -9.77 13.02
C THR A 74 -64.47 -10.08 11.60
N ILE A 75 -63.62 -9.96 10.63
CA ILE A 75 -63.89 -10.35 9.23
C ILE A 75 -63.39 -11.75 8.98
N TYR A 76 -64.27 -12.59 8.47
CA TYR A 76 -63.96 -13.96 8.06
C TYR A 76 -64.02 -14.10 6.56
N LYS A 77 -63.28 -15.03 6.02
CA LYS A 77 -63.34 -15.44 4.61
C LYS A 77 -63.44 -16.95 4.47
N THR A 78 -64.25 -17.39 3.52
CA THR A 78 -64.35 -18.78 3.11
C THR A 78 -64.46 -18.92 1.58
N GLY A 79 -64.14 -20.10 1.05
CA GLY A 79 -64.32 -20.36 -0.39
C GLY A 79 -65.77 -20.52 -0.78
N VAL A 80 -66.16 -20.12 -1.99
CA VAL A 80 -67.50 -20.33 -2.52
C VAL A 80 -67.69 -21.81 -2.84
N MET A 81 -68.83 -22.37 -2.36
CA MET A 81 -69.32 -23.71 -2.79
C MET A 81 -70.64 -23.54 -3.51
N ASN A 82 -70.92 -24.45 -4.47
CA ASN A 82 -72.16 -24.43 -5.22
C ASN A 82 -73.31 -24.94 -4.38
N ASP A 83 -73.88 -24.03 -3.55
CA ASP A 83 -75.01 -24.34 -2.67
C ASP A 83 -76.25 -23.50 -3.11
N PRO A 84 -77.24 -24.13 -3.79
CA PRO A 84 -78.45 -23.45 -4.26
C PRO A 84 -79.33 -22.90 -3.14
N SER A 85 -79.16 -23.42 -1.90
CA SER A 85 -80.00 -23.00 -0.76
C SER A 85 -79.33 -21.92 0.10
N LEU A 86 -78.13 -21.44 -0.27
CA LEU A 86 -77.36 -20.47 0.51
C LEU A 86 -78.13 -19.16 0.77
N THR A 87 -78.78 -18.61 -0.26
CA THR A 87 -79.56 -17.38 -0.17
C THR A 87 -80.77 -17.49 0.73
N GLU A 88 -81.47 -18.67 0.72
CA GLU A 88 -82.60 -18.92 1.62
C GLU A 88 -82.15 -19.02 3.09
N ARG A 89 -81.02 -19.68 3.32
CA ARG A 89 -80.46 -19.78 4.67
C ARG A 89 -79.93 -18.45 5.22
N LEU A 90 -79.27 -17.66 4.38
CA LEU A 90 -78.82 -16.32 4.77
C LEU A 90 -80.02 -15.41 5.10
N HIS A 91 -81.07 -15.50 4.30
CA HIS A 91 -82.31 -14.78 4.60
C HIS A 91 -82.98 -15.25 5.91
N ALA A 92 -83.04 -16.54 6.14
CA ALA A 92 -83.59 -17.13 7.35
C ALA A 92 -82.76 -16.77 8.61
N SER A 93 -81.44 -16.62 8.49
CA SER A 93 -80.54 -16.21 9.60
C SER A 93 -80.63 -14.72 9.96
N GLY A 94 -81.24 -13.90 9.09
CA GLY A 94 -81.32 -12.48 9.29
C GLY A 94 -80.04 -11.69 9.01
N ALA A 95 -79.10 -12.31 8.32
CA ALA A 95 -77.84 -11.64 7.91
C ALA A 95 -78.10 -10.71 6.72
N GLU A 96 -77.43 -9.56 6.71
CA GLU A 96 -77.41 -8.69 5.54
C GLU A 96 -76.44 -9.27 4.49
N PHE A 97 -76.93 -9.63 3.31
CA PHE A 97 -76.08 -10.19 2.28
C PHE A 97 -76.22 -9.44 0.94
N ALA A 98 -75.08 -9.28 0.25
CA ALA A 98 -74.98 -8.67 -1.06
C ALA A 98 -74.00 -9.47 -1.93
N SER A 99 -74.17 -9.39 -3.22
CA SER A 99 -73.15 -9.85 -4.18
C SER A 99 -72.39 -8.65 -4.68
N GLU A 100 -71.12 -8.79 -4.85
CA GLU A 100 -70.23 -7.73 -5.40
C GLU A 100 -70.72 -7.33 -6.78
N ILE A 101 -70.99 -6.04 -6.99
CA ILE A 101 -71.22 -5.45 -8.29
C ILE A 101 -69.84 -5.07 -8.86
N VAL A 102 -69.26 -5.97 -9.65
CA VAL A 102 -67.96 -5.70 -10.30
C VAL A 102 -68.12 -4.62 -11.34
N GLU A 103 -67.82 -3.38 -10.95
CA GLU A 103 -67.55 -2.36 -11.96
C GLU A 103 -66.16 -2.66 -12.56
N GLU A 104 -66.13 -3.18 -13.79
CA GLU A 104 -64.90 -3.40 -14.52
C GLU A 104 -64.18 -2.08 -14.77
N ALA A 105 -63.28 -1.73 -13.86
CA ALA A 105 -62.33 -0.67 -14.13
C ALA A 105 -61.49 -1.12 -15.33
N SER A 106 -61.49 -0.28 -16.41
CA SER A 106 -60.77 -0.57 -17.62
C SER A 106 -59.33 -1.04 -17.32
N PRO A 107 -58.93 -2.23 -17.75
CA PRO A 107 -57.58 -2.75 -17.47
C PRO A 107 -56.46 -1.79 -17.87
N LEU A 108 -56.70 -1.00 -18.93
CA LEU A 108 -55.80 0.08 -19.40
C LEU A 108 -55.69 1.23 -18.38
N MET A 109 -56.79 1.60 -17.74
CA MET A 109 -56.79 2.67 -16.72
C MET A 109 -56.04 2.26 -15.44
N THR A 110 -56.24 1.01 -15.03
CA THR A 110 -55.54 0.45 -13.85
C THR A 110 -54.02 0.30 -14.14
N PHE A 111 -53.65 -0.19 -15.34
CA PHE A 111 -52.27 -0.23 -15.75
C PHE A 111 -51.62 1.15 -15.79
N PHE A 112 -52.31 2.15 -16.35
CA PHE A 112 -51.83 3.52 -16.45
C PHE A 112 -51.61 4.16 -15.04
N LEU A 113 -52.57 4.00 -14.16
CA LEU A 113 -52.48 4.55 -12.78
C LEU A 113 -51.45 3.88 -11.94
N THR A 114 -51.27 2.55 -12.10
CA THR A 114 -50.38 1.77 -11.25
C THR A 114 -48.93 1.82 -11.70
N TRP A 115 -48.67 1.85 -13.02
CA TRP A 115 -47.33 1.73 -13.58
C TRP A 115 -46.82 2.98 -14.28
N ILE A 116 -47.67 3.71 -15.02
CA ILE A 116 -47.21 4.86 -15.81
C ILE A 116 -47.22 6.15 -14.99
N LEU A 117 -48.29 6.41 -14.27
CA LEU A 117 -48.47 7.67 -13.54
C LEU A 117 -47.35 7.91 -12.47
N PRO A 118 -46.91 6.91 -11.66
CA PRO A 118 -45.81 7.09 -10.73
C PRO A 118 -44.49 7.40 -11.42
N VAL A 119 -44.22 6.78 -12.57
CA VAL A 119 -43.02 7.02 -13.37
C VAL A 119 -43.02 8.45 -13.95
N VAL A 120 -44.16 8.89 -14.49
CA VAL A 120 -44.33 10.27 -14.99
C VAL A 120 -44.15 11.31 -13.89
N ILE A 121 -44.78 11.11 -12.72
CA ILE A 121 -44.63 11.98 -11.56
C ILE A 121 -43.15 12.04 -11.13
N PHE A 122 -42.48 10.88 -11.09
CA PHE A 122 -41.05 10.81 -10.73
C PHE A 122 -40.17 11.58 -11.71
N VAL A 123 -40.39 11.40 -13.02
CA VAL A 123 -39.67 12.12 -14.07
C VAL A 123 -39.89 13.63 -13.98
N VAL A 124 -41.15 14.08 -13.78
CA VAL A 124 -41.50 15.50 -13.68
C VAL A 124 -40.87 16.13 -12.43
N ILE A 125 -40.96 15.45 -11.27
CA ILE A 125 -40.34 15.93 -10.03
C ILE A 125 -38.81 15.93 -10.20
N GLY A 126 -38.23 14.89 -10.82
CA GLY A 126 -36.83 14.83 -11.13
C GLY A 126 -36.34 15.99 -12.01
N GLN A 127 -37.09 16.32 -13.04
CA GLN A 127 -36.79 17.47 -13.93
C GLN A 127 -36.90 18.81 -13.23
N LEU A 128 -37.93 19.01 -12.39
CA LEU A 128 -38.11 20.24 -11.61
C LEU A 128 -36.98 20.46 -10.58
N LEU A 129 -36.60 19.40 -9.88
CA LEU A 129 -35.47 19.42 -8.96
C LEU A 129 -34.15 19.66 -9.68
N TYR A 130 -33.97 19.02 -10.85
CA TYR A 130 -32.80 19.20 -11.72
C TYR A 130 -32.66 20.66 -12.19
N LYS A 131 -33.76 21.28 -12.67
CA LYS A 131 -33.76 22.67 -13.12
C LYS A 131 -33.37 23.62 -11.99
N LYS A 132 -33.89 23.39 -10.78
CA LYS A 132 -33.62 24.22 -9.59
C LYS A 132 -32.18 24.03 -9.05
N MET A 133 -31.55 22.86 -9.28
CA MET A 133 -30.16 22.60 -8.92
C MET A 133 -29.17 23.08 -9.99
N SER A 134 -29.50 22.96 -11.28
CA SER A 134 -28.72 23.44 -12.41
C SER A 134 -28.46 24.95 -12.37
N GLU A 135 -29.44 25.74 -11.91
CA GLU A 135 -29.30 27.19 -11.73
C GLU A 135 -28.33 27.57 -10.61
N LYS A 136 -28.04 26.65 -9.67
CA LYS A 136 -27.08 26.87 -8.56
C LYS A 136 -25.71 26.25 -8.77
N MET A 137 -25.46 25.41 -9.78
CA MET A 137 -24.24 24.63 -9.97
C MET A 137 -23.68 24.65 -11.41
N GLY A 138 -23.91 25.63 -12.21
CA GLY A 138 -23.12 25.99 -13.42
C GLY A 138 -22.58 24.85 -14.29
N GLY A 139 -23.32 23.75 -14.54
CA GLY A 139 -22.84 22.64 -15.36
C GLY A 139 -23.94 22.04 -16.24
N GLY A 140 -23.66 21.89 -17.54
CA GLY A 140 -24.60 21.48 -18.59
C GLY A 140 -25.08 20.01 -18.52
N PRO A 141 -26.07 19.62 -19.36
CA PRO A 141 -26.81 18.34 -19.26
C PRO A 141 -26.00 17.06 -19.47
N ASN A 142 -24.77 17.14 -19.97
CA ASN A 142 -23.91 15.96 -20.28
C ASN A 142 -23.07 15.46 -19.09
N SER A 143 -23.04 16.17 -17.97
CA SER A 143 -22.14 15.79 -16.86
C SER A 143 -22.69 14.68 -15.94
N MET A 144 -23.98 14.34 -16.04
CA MET A 144 -24.62 13.35 -15.15
C MET A 144 -24.45 11.89 -15.59
N MET A 145 -24.28 11.65 -16.89
CA MET A 145 -24.18 10.27 -17.42
C MET A 145 -22.73 9.72 -17.42
N PHE A 146 -21.73 10.60 -17.23
CA PHE A 146 -20.30 10.27 -17.29
C PHE A 146 -19.53 10.49 -15.99
N GLY A 147 -20.18 10.64 -14.83
CA GLY A 147 -19.50 10.77 -13.53
C GLY A 147 -18.69 9.56 -13.09
N LEU A 148 -18.74 8.47 -13.81
CA LEU A 148 -17.95 7.24 -13.59
C LEU A 148 -16.49 7.36 -14.09
N GLY A 149 -16.17 8.37 -14.91
CA GLY A 149 -14.84 8.59 -15.49
C GLY A 149 -14.05 9.75 -14.86
N ASN A 150 -14.53 10.38 -13.78
CA ASN A 150 -13.78 11.46 -13.14
C ASN A 150 -12.54 10.91 -12.45
N SER A 151 -11.39 11.51 -12.74
CA SER A 151 -10.16 11.19 -12.00
C SER A 151 -10.33 11.58 -10.52
N ASN A 152 -9.99 10.66 -9.62
CA ASN A 152 -9.90 10.95 -8.17
C ASN A 152 -8.59 11.66 -7.81
N ALA A 153 -7.93 12.33 -8.76
CA ALA A 153 -6.68 13.02 -8.53
C ALA A 153 -6.81 14.01 -7.38
N LYS A 154 -5.92 13.93 -6.43
CA LYS A 154 -5.83 14.91 -5.33
C LYS A 154 -5.20 16.18 -5.89
N VAL A 155 -5.98 17.25 -5.92
CA VAL A 155 -5.52 18.56 -6.39
C VAL A 155 -5.07 19.38 -5.19
N TYR A 156 -3.78 19.70 -5.12
CA TYR A 156 -3.20 20.60 -4.14
C TYR A 156 -2.98 21.95 -4.78
N VAL A 157 -3.64 22.98 -4.28
CA VAL A 157 -3.48 24.36 -4.73
C VAL A 157 -2.42 25.04 -3.85
N PRO A 158 -1.58 25.93 -4.39
CA PRO A 158 -0.68 26.72 -3.58
C PRO A 158 -1.45 27.43 -2.46
N SER A 159 -1.00 27.30 -1.21
CA SER A 159 -1.55 28.04 -0.08
C SER A 159 -0.52 29.02 0.45
N THR A 160 -0.94 30.19 0.88
CA THR A 160 -0.09 31.23 1.49
C THR A 160 0.62 30.74 2.76
N ASP A 161 0.13 29.67 3.39
CA ASP A 161 0.70 29.07 4.59
C ASP A 161 1.34 27.71 4.27
N GLY A 162 2.62 27.69 3.87
CA GLY A 162 3.53 26.59 4.02
C GLY A 162 3.25 25.31 3.21
N GLY A 163 3.43 25.33 1.89
CA GLY A 163 3.65 24.10 1.12
C GLY A 163 5.01 23.47 1.45
N ILE A 164 5.16 22.16 1.24
CA ILE A 164 6.46 21.47 1.33
C ILE A 164 7.41 22.11 0.30
N ARG A 165 8.62 22.47 0.74
CA ARG A 165 9.67 23.07 -0.09
C ARG A 165 10.93 22.22 -0.05
N PHE A 166 11.93 22.54 -0.88
CA PHE A 166 13.21 21.84 -0.87
C PHE A 166 13.94 21.93 0.49
N ALA A 167 13.71 22.98 1.26
CA ALA A 167 14.22 23.11 2.62
C ALA A 167 13.67 22.07 3.60
N ASP A 168 12.49 21.51 3.31
CA ASP A 168 11.85 20.47 4.12
C ASP A 168 12.31 19.06 3.72
N VAL A 169 13.01 18.93 2.59
CA VAL A 169 13.58 17.68 2.06
C VAL A 169 15.07 17.68 2.37
N ALA A 170 15.49 16.89 3.33
CA ALA A 170 16.89 16.74 3.67
C ALA A 170 17.53 15.61 2.85
N GLY A 171 18.82 15.72 2.55
CA GLY A 171 19.52 14.84 1.63
C GLY A 171 19.09 15.05 0.16
N GLU A 172 19.48 14.15 -0.74
CA GLU A 172 19.08 14.13 -2.14
C GLU A 172 19.49 15.40 -2.92
N ASP A 173 20.66 15.92 -2.64
CA ASP A 173 21.07 17.24 -3.18
C ASP A 173 21.21 17.20 -4.70
N GLU A 174 21.73 16.11 -5.29
CA GLU A 174 21.81 15.91 -6.73
C GLU A 174 20.43 15.85 -7.39
N ALA A 175 19.47 15.18 -6.74
CA ALA A 175 18.10 15.12 -7.24
C ALA A 175 17.42 16.49 -7.15
N LYS A 176 17.65 17.25 -6.08
CA LYS A 176 17.15 18.63 -5.93
C LYS A 176 17.72 19.55 -7.00
N ASP A 177 19.03 19.50 -7.27
CA ASP A 177 19.68 20.32 -8.28
C ASP A 177 19.09 20.05 -9.67
N ASN A 178 18.90 18.78 -10.02
CA ASN A 178 18.24 18.39 -11.26
C ASN A 178 16.80 18.92 -11.36
N LEU A 179 16.06 18.94 -10.25
CA LEU A 179 14.68 19.39 -10.19
C LEU A 179 14.56 20.91 -10.04
N GLN A 180 15.58 21.60 -9.52
CA GLN A 180 15.62 23.06 -9.45
C GLN A 180 15.56 23.70 -10.84
N GLU A 181 16.11 23.04 -11.85
CA GLU A 181 16.01 23.50 -13.23
C GLU A 181 14.56 23.57 -13.71
N ILE A 182 13.71 22.63 -13.27
CA ILE A 182 12.28 22.61 -13.57
C ILE A 182 11.56 23.77 -12.88
N VAL A 183 11.87 24.01 -11.63
CA VAL A 183 11.34 25.15 -10.87
C VAL A 183 11.69 26.46 -11.59
N ASN A 184 12.94 26.63 -12.01
CA ASN A 184 13.41 27.79 -12.73
C ASN A 184 12.67 27.96 -14.08
N TYR A 185 12.44 26.86 -14.81
CA TYR A 185 11.68 26.89 -16.06
C TYR A 185 10.21 27.29 -15.84
N LEU A 186 9.55 26.75 -14.81
CA LEU A 186 8.16 27.09 -14.50
C LEU A 186 8.00 28.56 -14.11
N HIS A 187 9.04 29.18 -13.52
CA HIS A 187 9.05 30.60 -13.20
C HIS A 187 9.29 31.50 -14.42
N ASP A 188 10.24 31.13 -15.29
CA ASP A 188 10.60 31.94 -16.47
C ASP A 188 10.90 31.04 -17.69
N PRO A 189 9.87 30.58 -18.41
CA PRO A 189 10.05 29.78 -19.60
C PRO A 189 10.71 30.52 -20.76
N SER A 190 10.68 31.87 -20.74
CA SER A 190 11.15 32.71 -21.84
C SER A 190 12.66 32.62 -22.03
N LYS A 191 13.44 32.53 -20.95
CA LYS A 191 14.90 32.36 -21.00
C LYS A 191 15.32 31.11 -21.76
N TYR A 192 14.63 30.00 -21.53
CA TYR A 192 14.94 28.71 -22.19
C TYR A 192 14.56 28.76 -23.67
N LYS A 193 13.41 29.34 -24.00
CA LYS A 193 12.96 29.51 -25.39
C LYS A 193 13.92 30.44 -26.19
N ALA A 194 14.47 31.47 -25.56
CA ALA A 194 15.36 32.43 -26.22
C ALA A 194 16.66 31.80 -26.75
N ILE A 195 17.16 30.75 -26.12
CA ILE A 195 18.34 29.98 -26.55
C ILE A 195 18.00 28.71 -27.31
N GLY A 196 16.70 28.44 -27.56
CA GLY A 196 16.26 27.25 -28.28
C GLY A 196 16.25 25.95 -27.45
N ALA A 197 16.37 26.05 -26.12
CA ALA A 197 16.29 24.88 -25.24
C ALA A 197 14.83 24.40 -25.11
N SER A 198 14.64 23.11 -25.25
CA SER A 198 13.37 22.43 -24.99
C SER A 198 13.43 21.71 -23.64
N MET A 199 12.46 22.00 -22.75
CA MET A 199 12.37 21.29 -21.48
C MET A 199 11.77 19.88 -21.68
N PRO A 200 12.20 18.90 -20.88
CA PRO A 200 11.58 17.58 -20.86
C PRO A 200 10.10 17.69 -20.51
N LYS A 201 9.26 16.96 -21.22
CA LYS A 201 7.81 16.89 -20.94
C LYS A 201 7.53 16.07 -19.68
N GLY A 202 8.31 15.02 -19.45
CA GLY A 202 8.17 14.10 -18.36
C GLY A 202 9.48 13.75 -17.69
N ILE A 203 9.44 13.63 -16.39
CA ILE A 203 10.57 13.26 -15.54
C ILE A 203 10.20 12.06 -14.70
N LEU A 204 11.07 11.08 -14.69
CA LEU A 204 10.89 9.84 -13.96
C LEU A 204 11.80 9.83 -12.73
N LEU A 205 11.22 9.88 -11.54
CA LEU A 205 11.90 9.67 -10.26
C LEU A 205 12.06 8.17 -10.03
N VAL A 206 13.30 7.70 -9.94
CA VAL A 206 13.60 6.28 -9.79
C VAL A 206 14.41 6.03 -8.53
N GLY A 207 14.11 4.99 -7.78
CA GLY A 207 14.87 4.64 -6.58
C GLY A 207 14.13 3.72 -5.63
N PRO A 208 14.78 3.30 -4.53
CA PRO A 208 14.19 2.41 -3.54
C PRO A 208 12.93 2.98 -2.89
N PRO A 209 12.05 2.14 -2.32
CA PRO A 209 10.91 2.62 -1.54
C PRO A 209 11.38 3.42 -0.32
N GLY A 210 10.59 4.40 0.11
CA GLY A 210 10.89 5.19 1.30
C GLY A 210 11.93 6.31 1.14
N THR A 211 12.51 6.51 -0.05
CA THR A 211 13.52 7.57 -0.31
C THR A 211 12.92 8.98 -0.47
N GLY A 212 11.59 9.12 -0.42
CA GLY A 212 10.95 10.45 -0.43
C GLY A 212 10.55 10.97 -1.81
N LYS A 213 10.48 10.14 -2.86
CA LYS A 213 10.10 10.53 -4.24
C LYS A 213 8.82 11.37 -4.31
N THR A 214 7.77 10.94 -3.62
CA THR A 214 6.49 11.66 -3.55
C THR A 214 6.63 13.00 -2.81
N MET A 215 7.47 13.06 -1.76
CA MET A 215 7.74 14.29 -1.02
C MET A 215 8.54 15.28 -1.87
N LEU A 216 9.53 14.80 -2.60
CA LEU A 216 10.33 15.58 -3.51
C LEU A 216 9.49 16.19 -4.66
N ALA A 217 8.57 15.41 -5.25
CA ALA A 217 7.64 15.91 -6.26
C ALA A 217 6.72 17.03 -5.71
N LYS A 218 6.26 16.91 -4.47
CA LYS A 218 5.49 17.97 -3.78
C LYS A 218 6.35 19.21 -3.51
N ALA A 219 7.63 19.01 -3.16
CA ALA A 219 8.55 20.11 -2.91
C ALA A 219 8.81 20.92 -4.18
N VAL A 220 8.97 20.27 -5.34
CA VAL A 220 9.08 20.94 -6.64
C VAL A 220 7.88 21.85 -6.91
N ALA A 221 6.67 21.36 -6.68
CA ALA A 221 5.46 22.14 -6.89
C ALA A 221 5.31 23.29 -5.89
N GLY A 222 5.71 23.06 -4.63
CA GLY A 222 5.73 24.07 -3.58
C GLY A 222 6.76 25.18 -3.85
N GLU A 223 7.94 24.81 -4.36
CA GLU A 223 8.99 25.74 -4.72
C GLU A 223 8.61 26.55 -5.96
N ALA A 224 8.06 25.90 -7.00
CA ALA A 224 7.55 26.55 -8.19
C ALA A 224 6.25 27.33 -7.96
N ASN A 225 5.58 27.16 -6.83
CA ASN A 225 4.30 27.78 -6.48
C ASN A 225 3.19 27.54 -7.54
N VAL A 226 3.12 26.31 -8.06
CA VAL A 226 2.14 25.90 -9.07
C VAL A 226 1.19 24.81 -8.52
N PRO A 227 -0.02 24.65 -9.11
CA PRO A 227 -0.93 23.57 -8.76
C PRO A 227 -0.27 22.19 -8.95
N PHE A 228 -0.57 21.27 -8.01
CA PHE A 228 -0.04 19.91 -7.98
C PHE A 228 -1.18 18.91 -8.04
N PHE A 229 -1.23 18.12 -9.10
CA PHE A 229 -2.15 17.01 -9.27
C PHE A 229 -1.44 15.73 -8.89
N SER A 230 -1.93 14.99 -7.91
CA SER A 230 -1.32 13.73 -7.47
C SER A 230 -2.30 12.59 -7.63
N ILE A 231 -1.84 11.53 -8.29
CA ILE A 231 -2.59 10.28 -8.49
C ILE A 231 -1.63 9.09 -8.38
N SER A 232 -2.12 7.95 -7.88
CA SER A 232 -1.38 6.69 -7.97
C SER A 232 -1.68 5.99 -9.29
N GLY A 233 -0.68 5.36 -9.90
CA GLY A 233 -0.84 4.51 -11.08
C GLY A 233 -1.88 3.41 -10.86
N SER A 234 -1.99 2.89 -9.64
CA SER A 234 -3.01 1.90 -9.27
C SER A 234 -4.45 2.42 -9.36
N GLU A 235 -4.68 3.73 -9.22
CA GLU A 235 -6.01 4.34 -9.34
C GLU A 235 -6.54 4.38 -10.80
N PHE A 236 -5.68 4.15 -11.77
CA PHE A 236 -6.08 4.00 -13.17
C PHE A 236 -6.46 2.56 -13.53
N VAL A 237 -6.10 1.57 -12.72
CA VAL A 237 -6.45 0.18 -12.96
C VAL A 237 -7.87 -0.06 -12.48
N GLU A 238 -8.77 -0.32 -13.43
CA GLU A 238 -10.19 -0.51 -13.18
C GLU A 238 -10.69 -1.86 -13.72
N MET A 239 -11.84 -2.32 -13.21
CA MET A 239 -12.44 -3.58 -13.66
C MET A 239 -13.11 -3.48 -15.04
N PHE A 240 -13.47 -2.27 -15.47
CA PHE A 240 -14.16 -2.04 -16.74
C PHE A 240 -13.23 -1.42 -17.77
N VAL A 241 -13.13 -2.07 -18.93
CA VAL A 241 -12.28 -1.62 -20.04
C VAL A 241 -12.65 -0.20 -20.48
N GLY A 242 -11.63 0.66 -20.59
CA GLY A 242 -11.76 2.06 -21.01
C GLY A 242 -12.00 3.06 -19.89
N MET A 243 -12.26 2.64 -18.64
CA MET A 243 -12.41 3.57 -17.52
C MET A 243 -11.08 4.22 -17.13
N GLY A 244 -10.00 3.45 -17.08
CA GLY A 244 -8.66 3.98 -16.81
C GLY A 244 -8.24 5.01 -17.84
N ALA A 245 -8.44 4.73 -19.14
CA ALA A 245 -8.18 5.67 -20.21
C ALA A 245 -9.01 6.97 -20.10
N SER A 246 -10.26 6.88 -19.66
CA SER A 246 -11.11 8.05 -19.41
C SER A 246 -10.60 8.90 -18.24
N LYS A 247 -10.11 8.25 -17.15
CA LYS A 247 -9.50 8.95 -16.03
C LYS A 247 -8.22 9.68 -16.41
N VAL A 248 -7.37 9.05 -17.23
CA VAL A 248 -6.17 9.69 -17.78
C VAL A 248 -6.55 10.94 -18.53
N ARG A 249 -7.47 10.85 -19.50
CA ARG A 249 -7.92 12.01 -20.29
C ARG A 249 -8.44 13.13 -19.40
N ASN A 250 -9.31 12.81 -18.46
CA ASN A 250 -9.89 13.78 -17.54
C ASN A 250 -8.83 14.48 -16.67
N LEU A 251 -7.82 13.73 -16.20
CA LEU A 251 -6.69 14.30 -15.45
C LEU A 251 -5.92 15.33 -16.26
N PHE A 252 -5.59 14.97 -17.52
CA PHE A 252 -4.83 15.86 -18.40
C PHE A 252 -5.63 17.08 -18.85
N ASP A 253 -6.94 16.94 -19.08
CA ASP A 253 -7.82 18.07 -19.38
C ASP A 253 -7.86 19.06 -18.21
N GLN A 254 -8.02 18.58 -16.98
CA GLN A 254 -7.96 19.42 -15.77
C GLN A 254 -6.59 20.10 -15.59
N ALA A 255 -5.51 19.38 -15.92
CA ALA A 255 -4.15 19.96 -15.84
C ALA A 255 -3.94 21.07 -16.88
N LYS A 256 -4.43 20.87 -18.12
CA LYS A 256 -4.39 21.90 -19.19
C LYS A 256 -5.15 23.17 -18.80
N GLU A 257 -6.31 23.03 -18.14
CA GLU A 257 -7.10 24.17 -17.65
C GLU A 257 -6.41 24.97 -16.54
N LYS A 258 -5.53 24.32 -15.77
CA LYS A 258 -4.84 24.93 -14.63
C LYS A 258 -3.34 25.14 -14.85
N ALA A 259 -2.89 25.14 -16.08
CA ALA A 259 -1.50 25.40 -16.42
C ALA A 259 -1.09 26.87 -16.06
N PRO A 260 0.15 27.12 -15.56
CA PRO A 260 1.20 26.14 -15.33
C PRO A 260 0.95 25.24 -14.10
N CYS A 261 1.21 23.92 -14.21
CA CYS A 261 0.98 22.97 -13.14
C CYS A 261 1.90 21.74 -13.26
N ILE A 262 1.95 20.95 -12.20
CA ILE A 262 2.65 19.65 -12.17
C ILE A 262 1.63 18.53 -12.01
N VAL A 263 1.72 17.52 -12.86
CA VAL A 263 0.99 16.24 -12.74
C VAL A 263 1.96 15.20 -12.21
N PHE A 264 1.67 14.61 -11.07
CA PHE A 264 2.47 13.58 -10.46
C PHE A 264 1.73 12.24 -10.47
N ILE A 265 2.38 11.22 -11.05
CA ILE A 265 1.89 9.85 -11.11
C ILE A 265 2.81 8.98 -10.26
N ASP A 266 2.34 8.58 -9.09
CA ASP A 266 3.08 7.66 -8.23
C ASP A 266 2.89 6.21 -8.70
N GLU A 267 3.87 5.34 -8.47
CA GLU A 267 3.80 3.93 -8.86
C GLU A 267 3.39 3.73 -10.33
N ILE A 268 4.05 4.45 -11.24
CA ILE A 268 3.72 4.40 -12.68
C ILE A 268 3.83 2.98 -13.28
N ASP A 269 4.62 2.11 -12.66
CA ASP A 269 4.78 0.71 -13.03
C ASP A 269 3.47 -0.09 -12.90
N ALA A 270 2.48 0.36 -12.11
CA ALA A 270 1.17 -0.27 -12.05
C ALA A 270 0.44 -0.31 -13.40
N ILE A 271 0.66 0.69 -14.26
CA ILE A 271 0.07 0.79 -15.61
C ILE A 271 1.09 0.63 -16.72
N GLY A 272 2.37 0.90 -16.42
CA GLY A 272 3.45 1.01 -17.38
C GLY A 272 4.28 -0.25 -17.58
N GLN A 273 3.87 -1.42 -17.14
CA GLN A 273 4.66 -2.67 -17.26
C GLN A 273 4.84 -3.11 -18.71
N LYS A 274 6.00 -3.71 -18.99
CA LYS A 274 6.31 -4.38 -20.27
C LYS A 274 5.26 -5.43 -20.60
N ARG A 275 4.95 -5.58 -21.88
CA ARG A 275 4.07 -6.62 -22.41
C ARG A 275 4.67 -8.00 -22.14
N SER A 276 4.09 -8.76 -21.22
CA SER A 276 4.43 -10.17 -21.09
C SER A 276 3.61 -10.96 -22.12
N GLY A 277 4.29 -11.75 -22.96
CA GLY A 277 3.67 -12.54 -24.03
C GLY A 277 2.78 -13.70 -23.56
N GLY A 278 2.14 -13.60 -22.41
CA GLY A 278 1.24 -14.60 -21.84
C GLY A 278 -0.21 -14.37 -22.24
N GLN A 279 -0.79 -15.38 -22.81
CA GLN A 279 -2.11 -15.51 -23.45
C GLN A 279 -3.27 -15.61 -22.42
N TYR A 280 -3.45 -14.60 -21.52
CA TYR A 280 -4.63 -14.52 -20.66
C TYR A 280 -5.15 -13.08 -20.55
N GLY A 281 -6.43 -12.90 -20.88
CA GLY A 281 -7.19 -11.67 -21.12
C GLY A 281 -7.39 -10.70 -19.95
N GLY A 282 -6.38 -10.41 -19.15
CA GLY A 282 -6.43 -9.41 -18.07
C GLY A 282 -5.62 -8.14 -18.32
N ASN A 283 -4.93 -8.02 -19.46
CA ASN A 283 -4.02 -6.90 -19.75
C ASN A 283 -4.63 -5.79 -20.63
N ASP A 284 -5.79 -6.02 -21.27
CA ASP A 284 -6.35 -5.09 -22.26
C ASP A 284 -6.66 -3.71 -21.66
N GLU A 285 -7.13 -3.64 -20.43
CA GLU A 285 -7.47 -2.38 -19.76
C GLU A 285 -6.22 -1.58 -19.41
N ARG A 286 -5.18 -2.24 -18.87
CA ARG A 286 -3.90 -1.58 -18.56
C ARG A 286 -3.22 -1.08 -19.83
N GLU A 287 -3.22 -1.88 -20.89
CA GLU A 287 -2.63 -1.48 -22.18
C GLU A 287 -3.39 -0.31 -22.80
N GLN A 288 -4.71 -0.28 -22.72
CA GLN A 288 -5.52 0.84 -23.21
C GLN A 288 -5.23 2.11 -22.40
N THR A 289 -5.09 1.99 -21.08
CA THR A 289 -4.76 3.09 -20.19
C THR A 289 -3.36 3.63 -20.46
N LEU A 290 -2.37 2.74 -20.64
CA LEU A 290 -1.02 3.12 -21.04
C LEU A 290 -1.00 3.85 -22.38
N ASN A 291 -1.67 3.30 -23.40
CA ASN A 291 -1.74 3.93 -24.71
C ASN A 291 -2.40 5.31 -24.66
N GLN A 292 -3.43 5.50 -23.83
CA GLN A 292 -4.03 6.82 -23.60
C GLN A 292 -3.04 7.78 -22.93
N LEU A 293 -2.30 7.33 -21.90
CA LEU A 293 -1.26 8.14 -21.26
C LEU A 293 -0.20 8.59 -22.28
N LEU A 294 0.30 7.67 -23.10
CA LEU A 294 1.26 7.98 -24.16
C LEU A 294 0.68 8.99 -25.17
N THR A 295 -0.58 8.85 -25.53
CA THR A 295 -1.28 9.78 -26.46
C THR A 295 -1.40 11.17 -25.85
N GLU A 296 -1.77 11.28 -24.58
CA GLU A 296 -1.83 12.57 -23.90
C GLU A 296 -0.45 13.22 -23.78
N MET A 297 0.61 12.46 -23.48
CA MET A 297 1.98 12.96 -23.43
C MET A 297 2.49 13.45 -24.80
N ASP A 298 2.17 12.71 -25.87
CA ASP A 298 2.55 13.08 -27.24
C ASP A 298 1.78 14.32 -27.71
N GLY A 299 0.50 14.43 -27.31
CA GLY A 299 -0.39 15.55 -27.66
C GLY A 299 -0.02 16.91 -27.03
N PHE A 300 0.99 16.98 -26.14
CA PHE A 300 1.51 18.24 -25.64
C PHE A 300 2.42 18.90 -26.67
N GLU A 301 1.85 19.44 -27.73
CA GLU A 301 2.58 20.31 -28.66
C GLU A 301 2.81 21.69 -28.02
N GLY A 302 4.10 22.03 -27.80
CA GLY A 302 4.49 23.38 -27.44
C GLY A 302 4.33 23.75 -25.96
N ASN A 303 4.59 22.81 -25.04
CA ASN A 303 4.88 23.09 -23.62
C ASN A 303 3.94 24.12 -22.97
N ASN A 304 2.66 23.77 -22.84
CA ASN A 304 1.62 24.65 -22.24
C ASN A 304 1.80 24.89 -20.72
N GLY A 305 3.01 24.67 -20.17
CA GLY A 305 3.30 24.84 -18.75
C GLY A 305 2.88 23.66 -17.88
N VAL A 306 2.51 22.52 -18.47
CA VAL A 306 2.24 21.28 -17.73
C VAL A 306 3.50 20.42 -17.75
N ILE A 307 4.00 20.03 -16.57
CA ILE A 307 5.12 19.10 -16.41
C ILE A 307 4.61 17.83 -15.74
N ILE A 308 5.02 16.68 -16.28
CA ILE A 308 4.64 15.39 -15.75
C ILE A 308 5.81 14.85 -14.93
N LEU A 309 5.60 14.58 -13.66
CA LEU A 309 6.51 13.82 -12.82
C LEU A 309 5.91 12.43 -12.62
N ALA A 310 6.72 11.39 -12.72
CA ALA A 310 6.30 10.04 -12.33
C ALA A 310 7.32 9.43 -11.36
N ALA A 311 6.88 8.51 -10.52
CA ALA A 311 7.76 7.78 -9.62
C ALA A 311 7.60 6.27 -9.80
N THR A 312 8.70 5.54 -9.70
CA THR A 312 8.72 4.08 -9.70
C THR A 312 9.87 3.54 -8.86
N ASN A 313 9.66 2.37 -8.28
CA ASN A 313 10.71 1.57 -7.65
C ASN A 313 11.26 0.50 -8.62
N ARG A 314 10.65 0.35 -9.81
CA ARG A 314 10.97 -0.69 -10.80
C ARG A 314 11.14 -0.12 -12.20
N PRO A 315 12.17 0.69 -12.45
CA PRO A 315 12.35 1.32 -13.76
C PRO A 315 12.54 0.29 -14.89
N GLU A 316 13.11 -0.87 -14.59
CA GLU A 316 13.34 -1.97 -15.53
C GLU A 316 12.06 -2.68 -15.97
N SER A 317 10.98 -2.60 -15.18
CA SER A 317 9.68 -3.20 -15.51
C SER A 317 8.88 -2.34 -16.49
N LEU A 318 9.26 -1.07 -16.68
CA LEU A 318 8.52 -0.13 -17.52
C LEU A 318 8.63 -0.47 -19.01
N ASP A 319 7.53 -0.25 -19.72
CA ASP A 319 7.51 -0.33 -21.19
C ASP A 319 8.46 0.72 -21.77
N PRO A 320 9.39 0.32 -22.67
CA PRO A 320 10.32 1.24 -23.32
C PRO A 320 9.66 2.44 -24.01
N ALA A 321 8.39 2.32 -24.39
CA ALA A 321 7.64 3.42 -24.99
C ALA A 321 7.47 4.61 -24.04
N LEU A 322 7.40 4.38 -22.73
CA LEU A 322 7.31 5.45 -21.72
C LEU A 322 8.59 6.28 -21.61
N THR A 323 9.75 5.65 -21.85
CA THR A 323 11.07 6.29 -21.64
C THR A 323 11.70 6.80 -22.94
N ARG A 324 10.91 6.88 -24.05
CA ARG A 324 11.37 7.46 -25.29
C ARG A 324 11.43 9.00 -25.21
N PRO A 325 12.34 9.65 -25.99
CA PRO A 325 12.38 11.11 -26.09
C PRO A 325 11.02 11.72 -26.37
N GLY A 326 10.69 12.81 -25.69
CA GLY A 326 9.39 13.48 -25.75
C GLY A 326 8.33 12.96 -24.78
N ARG A 327 8.67 11.97 -23.92
CA ARG A 327 7.84 11.41 -22.84
C ARG A 327 8.57 11.52 -21.51
N PHE A 328 8.87 10.41 -20.80
CA PHE A 328 9.76 10.42 -19.63
C PHE A 328 11.21 10.32 -20.08
N ASP A 329 11.71 11.38 -20.64
CA ASP A 329 13.04 11.44 -21.25
C ASP A 329 14.15 11.84 -20.26
N ARG A 330 13.80 12.37 -19.10
CA ARG A 330 14.73 12.64 -17.99
C ARG A 330 14.48 11.67 -16.85
N ARG A 331 15.52 10.96 -16.41
CA ARG A 331 15.48 10.13 -15.21
C ARG A 331 16.27 10.82 -14.11
N VAL A 332 15.67 10.92 -12.93
CA VAL A 332 16.30 11.46 -11.73
C VAL A 332 16.37 10.34 -10.70
N PRO A 333 17.56 9.82 -10.40
CA PRO A 333 17.73 8.85 -9.33
C PRO A 333 17.48 9.53 -7.98
N VAL A 334 16.76 8.84 -7.10
CA VAL A 334 16.50 9.22 -5.71
C VAL A 334 16.95 8.02 -4.88
N GLU A 335 18.20 8.03 -4.45
CA GLU A 335 18.88 6.90 -3.85
C GLU A 335 18.66 6.84 -2.33
N LEU A 336 19.21 5.83 -1.68
CA LEU A 336 19.26 5.82 -0.21
C LEU A 336 20.21 6.94 0.25
N PRO A 337 19.86 7.65 1.35
CA PRO A 337 20.66 8.79 1.81
C PRO A 337 22.04 8.33 2.29
N ASP A 338 23.05 9.08 1.95
CA ASP A 338 24.40 8.93 2.48
C ASP A 338 24.47 9.32 3.96
N LEU A 339 25.62 9.22 4.60
CA LEU A 339 25.77 9.53 6.03
C LEU A 339 25.30 10.95 6.38
N GLN A 340 25.65 11.93 5.56
CA GLN A 340 25.27 13.34 5.81
C GLN A 340 23.77 13.55 5.57
N GLY A 341 23.23 12.92 4.53
CA GLY A 341 21.80 12.91 4.23
C GLY A 341 20.99 12.28 5.36
N ARG A 342 21.45 11.13 5.91
CA ARG A 342 20.79 10.50 7.07
C ARG A 342 20.79 11.40 8.29
N GLU A 343 21.92 12.02 8.61
CA GLU A 343 21.99 12.98 9.72
C GLU A 343 21.04 14.16 9.52
N ALA A 344 21.01 14.73 8.32
CA ALA A 344 20.13 15.84 7.99
C ALA A 344 18.65 15.45 8.08
N ILE A 345 18.26 14.25 7.59
CA ILE A 345 16.90 13.73 7.69
C ILE A 345 16.49 13.53 9.15
N LEU A 346 17.35 12.92 9.97
CA LEU A 346 17.10 12.75 11.39
C LEU A 346 16.86 14.10 12.09
N LYS A 347 17.69 15.10 11.83
CA LYS A 347 17.52 16.47 12.36
C LYS A 347 16.20 17.11 11.93
N VAL A 348 15.78 16.93 10.67
CA VAL A 348 14.49 17.47 10.17
C VAL A 348 13.31 16.83 10.91
N HIS A 349 13.34 15.52 11.13
CA HIS A 349 12.28 14.83 11.85
C HIS A 349 12.33 15.11 13.36
N ALA A 350 13.52 15.23 13.95
CA ALA A 350 13.71 15.57 15.37
C ALA A 350 13.15 16.94 15.74
N LYS A 351 13.16 17.93 14.82
CA LYS A 351 12.51 19.24 15.05
C LYS A 351 11.02 19.17 15.42
N LYS A 352 10.36 18.06 15.13
CA LYS A 352 8.93 17.86 15.43
C LYS A 352 8.70 17.20 16.79
N VAL A 353 9.76 16.83 17.48
CA VAL A 353 9.74 16.04 18.72
C VAL A 353 10.58 16.76 19.76
N GLU A 354 10.11 16.81 21.00
CA GLU A 354 10.92 17.31 22.12
C GLU A 354 12.05 16.33 22.43
N HIS A 355 13.27 16.78 22.34
CA HIS A 355 14.48 15.96 22.57
C HIS A 355 15.50 16.69 23.44
N GLU A 356 16.49 15.96 23.97
CA GLU A 356 17.63 16.54 24.67
C GLU A 356 18.58 17.24 23.71
N ASP A 357 19.26 18.30 24.17
CA ASP A 357 20.16 19.10 23.33
C ASP A 357 21.50 18.40 23.02
N ASN A 358 21.84 17.34 23.75
CA ASN A 358 23.11 16.62 23.68
C ASN A 358 23.08 15.38 22.76
N ILE A 359 22.08 15.23 21.90
CA ILE A 359 21.97 14.10 20.98
C ILE A 359 23.03 14.20 19.88
N ASP A 360 23.82 13.14 19.73
CA ASP A 360 24.74 12.96 18.60
C ASP A 360 24.02 12.31 17.41
N PHE A 361 23.41 13.14 16.56
CA PHE A 361 22.73 12.67 15.34
C PHE A 361 23.67 12.00 14.33
N LEU A 362 24.97 12.32 14.35
CA LEU A 362 25.95 11.70 13.48
C LEU A 362 26.18 10.22 13.89
N ALA A 363 26.30 9.96 15.22
CA ALA A 363 26.39 8.60 15.73
C ALA A 363 25.12 7.78 15.38
N VAL A 364 23.94 8.37 15.57
CA VAL A 364 22.66 7.76 15.19
C VAL A 364 22.61 7.47 13.68
N ALA A 365 23.04 8.39 12.84
CA ALA A 365 23.08 8.23 11.39
C ALA A 365 24.05 7.13 10.92
N ARG A 366 25.18 6.94 11.62
CA ARG A 366 26.10 5.83 11.37
C ARG A 366 25.44 4.50 11.68
N MET A 367 24.80 4.36 12.82
CA MET A 367 24.09 3.15 13.23
C MET A 367 22.93 2.79 12.29
N ALA A 368 22.28 3.80 11.71
CA ALA A 368 21.19 3.63 10.72
C ALA A 368 21.71 3.51 9.28
N SER A 369 22.87 2.88 9.07
CA SER A 369 23.42 2.67 7.73
C SER A 369 22.47 1.87 6.85
N GLY A 370 22.25 2.34 5.60
CA GLY A 370 21.33 1.73 4.65
C GLY A 370 19.85 2.02 4.88
N ALA A 371 19.50 2.79 5.93
CA ALA A 371 18.11 3.16 6.18
C ALA A 371 17.59 4.20 5.18
N SER A 372 16.38 4.01 4.71
CA SER A 372 15.64 4.97 3.88
C SER A 372 15.16 6.17 4.71
N GLY A 373 14.77 7.25 4.04
CA GLY A 373 14.20 8.43 4.70
C GLY A 373 12.94 8.12 5.52
N ALA A 374 12.11 7.17 5.07
CA ALA A 374 10.93 6.73 5.80
C ALA A 374 11.28 5.95 7.08
N GLU A 375 12.29 5.09 7.03
CA GLU A 375 12.78 4.37 8.20
C GLU A 375 13.41 5.31 9.22
N LEU A 376 14.19 6.31 8.77
CA LEU A 376 14.75 7.35 9.65
C LEU A 376 13.65 8.18 10.35
N ALA A 377 12.58 8.52 9.63
CA ALA A 377 11.42 9.18 10.21
C ALA A 377 10.74 8.29 11.26
N ASN A 378 10.64 6.99 10.98
CA ASN A 378 10.06 6.02 11.91
C ASN A 378 10.93 5.83 13.15
N ILE A 379 12.27 5.81 13.02
CA ILE A 379 13.20 5.77 14.16
C ILE A 379 12.95 6.92 15.14
N VAL A 380 12.81 8.14 14.63
CA VAL A 380 12.52 9.32 15.47
C VAL A 380 11.16 9.20 16.16
N ASN A 381 10.16 8.71 15.43
CA ASN A 381 8.81 8.49 15.99
C ASN A 381 8.80 7.40 17.07
N GLU A 382 9.46 6.27 16.85
CA GLU A 382 9.58 5.18 17.83
C GLU A 382 10.34 5.64 19.09
N ALA A 383 11.38 6.46 18.94
CA ALA A 383 12.10 7.07 20.05
C ALA A 383 11.19 7.96 20.90
N ALA A 384 10.32 8.75 20.26
CA ALA A 384 9.34 9.57 20.97
C ALA A 384 8.29 8.71 21.71
N LEU A 385 7.79 7.65 21.07
CA LEU A 385 6.85 6.71 21.70
C LEU A 385 7.50 5.98 22.89
N ARG A 386 8.79 5.64 22.78
CA ARG A 386 9.54 5.03 23.87
C ARG A 386 9.69 5.99 25.06
N ALA A 387 10.09 7.24 24.82
CA ALA A 387 10.21 8.24 25.86
C ALA A 387 8.89 8.41 26.65
N VAL A 388 7.75 8.48 25.95
CA VAL A 388 6.42 8.56 26.60
C VAL A 388 6.09 7.29 27.40
N ARG A 389 6.40 6.12 26.86
CA ARG A 389 6.18 4.82 27.54
C ARG A 389 6.95 4.73 28.85
N ASP A 390 8.15 5.31 28.87
CA ASP A 390 9.01 5.35 30.05
C ASP A 390 8.72 6.57 30.98
N GLY A 391 7.64 7.32 30.73
CA GLY A 391 7.19 8.46 31.54
C GLY A 391 8.05 9.72 31.37
N ARG A 392 8.85 9.81 30.31
CA ARG A 392 9.69 10.97 29.99
C ARG A 392 9.01 11.88 28.98
N THR A 393 9.39 13.15 28.98
CA THR A 393 8.86 14.18 28.06
C THR A 393 9.82 14.55 26.94
N LYS A 394 11.06 14.05 27.00
CA LYS A 394 12.09 14.30 25.99
C LYS A 394 12.71 13.00 25.53
N VAL A 395 13.05 12.95 24.26
CA VAL A 395 13.80 11.85 23.65
C VAL A 395 15.27 11.97 24.00
N THR A 396 15.89 10.86 24.39
CA THR A 396 17.31 10.74 24.71
C THR A 396 18.08 10.03 23.59
N GLN A 397 19.41 10.08 23.63
CA GLN A 397 20.29 9.32 22.74
C GLN A 397 19.96 7.82 22.74
N SER A 398 19.79 7.24 23.94
CA SER A 398 19.46 5.82 24.10
C SER A 398 18.10 5.43 23.49
N ASP A 399 17.13 6.35 23.44
CA ASP A 399 15.86 6.08 22.79
C ASP A 399 16.02 5.95 21.28
N LEU A 400 16.83 6.80 20.66
CA LEU A 400 17.12 6.72 19.22
C LEU A 400 17.90 5.45 18.87
N GLU A 401 18.92 5.11 19.66
CA GLU A 401 19.71 3.89 19.45
C GLU A 401 18.86 2.63 19.53
N GLU A 402 18.05 2.48 20.57
CA GLU A 402 17.14 1.34 20.69
C GLU A 402 16.05 1.34 19.58
N SER A 403 15.61 2.53 19.14
CA SER A 403 14.62 2.62 18.06
C SER A 403 15.19 2.20 16.69
N ILE A 404 16.49 2.41 16.47
CA ILE A 404 17.17 1.84 15.29
C ILE A 404 17.08 0.32 15.34
N GLU A 405 17.37 -0.27 16.48
CA GLU A 405 17.28 -1.73 16.65
C GLU A 405 15.86 -2.25 16.48
N VAL A 406 14.86 -1.51 16.97
CA VAL A 406 13.44 -1.86 16.79
C VAL A 406 13.05 -1.81 15.32
N VAL A 407 13.50 -0.83 14.56
CA VAL A 407 13.17 -0.68 13.14
C VAL A 407 13.88 -1.73 12.28
N ILE A 408 15.14 -2.05 12.58
CA ILE A 408 15.96 -3.01 11.83
C ILE A 408 15.66 -4.46 12.25
N ALA A 409 15.65 -4.75 13.55
CA ALA A 409 15.58 -6.10 14.10
C ALA A 409 14.24 -6.42 14.81
N GLY A 410 13.33 -5.46 14.91
CA GLY A 410 12.05 -5.61 15.60
C GLY A 410 12.13 -5.44 17.12
N TYR A 411 10.96 -5.49 17.77
CA TYR A 411 10.86 -5.33 19.22
C TYR A 411 11.50 -6.48 19.98
N GLN A 412 11.98 -6.21 21.20
CA GLN A 412 12.43 -7.25 22.14
C GLN A 412 11.26 -8.17 22.52
N LYS A 413 11.47 -9.47 22.44
CA LYS A 413 10.48 -10.47 22.86
C LYS A 413 10.48 -10.58 24.39
N LYS A 414 9.41 -10.12 25.04
CA LYS A 414 9.27 -10.22 26.50
C LYS A 414 9.03 -11.65 27.01
N ASN A 415 8.51 -12.54 26.17
CA ASN A 415 8.08 -13.89 26.53
C ASN A 415 8.96 -15.02 25.94
N ALA A 416 10.05 -14.68 25.27
CA ALA A 416 10.98 -15.69 24.78
C ALA A 416 11.99 -16.00 25.89
N ILE A 417 11.72 -17.04 26.64
CA ILE A 417 12.67 -17.57 27.64
C ILE A 417 13.53 -18.58 26.88
N LEU A 418 14.76 -18.18 26.56
CA LEU A 418 15.79 -19.12 26.11
C LEU A 418 16.14 -20.03 27.30
N THR A 419 16.30 -21.31 27.04
CA THR A 419 16.91 -22.20 28.04
C THR A 419 18.35 -21.77 28.30
N ASP A 420 18.90 -22.06 29.48
CA ASP A 420 20.30 -21.75 29.79
C ASP A 420 21.28 -22.30 28.72
N HIS A 421 20.96 -23.49 28.19
CA HIS A 421 21.75 -24.09 27.13
C HIS A 421 21.67 -23.30 25.81
N GLU A 422 20.49 -22.89 25.40
CA GLU A 422 20.31 -22.05 24.21
C GLU A 422 20.98 -20.68 24.39
N LYS A 423 20.85 -20.08 25.55
CA LYS A 423 21.50 -18.79 25.88
C LYS A 423 23.03 -18.90 25.74
N TRP A 424 23.62 -20.02 26.19
CA TRP A 424 25.04 -20.28 26.00
C TRP A 424 25.39 -20.43 24.51
N ILE A 425 24.65 -21.19 23.73
CA ILE A 425 24.87 -21.36 22.30
C ILE A 425 24.84 -20.01 21.58
N VAL A 426 23.79 -19.20 21.82
CA VAL A 426 23.66 -17.87 21.19
C VAL A 426 24.81 -16.95 21.61
N SER A 427 25.26 -16.99 22.87
CA SER A 427 26.41 -16.18 23.33
C SER A 427 27.68 -16.51 22.56
N TYR A 428 27.99 -17.80 22.36
CA TYR A 428 29.14 -18.21 21.56
C TYR A 428 28.99 -17.86 20.08
N HIS A 429 27.78 -17.99 19.56
CA HIS A 429 27.47 -17.65 18.17
C HIS A 429 27.74 -16.17 17.89
N GLU A 430 27.19 -15.27 18.67
CA GLU A 430 27.36 -13.83 18.48
C GLU A 430 28.80 -13.36 18.74
N ILE A 431 29.47 -13.91 19.76
CA ILE A 431 30.90 -13.64 19.98
C ILE A 431 31.75 -14.21 18.84
N GLY A 432 31.34 -15.33 18.24
CA GLY A 432 31.99 -15.89 17.07
C GLY A 432 32.05 -14.92 15.91
N HIS A 433 30.93 -14.28 15.58
CA HIS A 433 30.87 -13.22 14.56
C HIS A 433 31.76 -12.04 14.92
N ALA A 434 31.63 -11.52 16.14
CA ALA A 434 32.38 -10.36 16.61
C ALA A 434 33.89 -10.60 16.64
N LEU A 435 34.32 -11.77 17.11
CA LEU A 435 35.74 -12.11 17.25
C LEU A 435 36.40 -12.32 15.88
N VAL A 436 35.73 -13.03 14.96
CA VAL A 436 36.20 -13.19 13.59
C VAL A 436 36.31 -11.84 12.90
N ALA A 437 35.32 -10.96 13.07
CA ALA A 437 35.36 -9.60 12.51
C ALA A 437 36.54 -8.78 13.07
N ALA A 438 36.72 -8.76 14.38
CA ALA A 438 37.76 -7.96 15.04
C ALA A 438 39.19 -8.44 14.74
N CYS A 439 39.36 -9.71 14.40
CA CYS A 439 40.66 -10.30 14.07
C CYS A 439 41.03 -10.23 12.58
N GLN A 440 40.22 -9.57 11.74
CA GLN A 440 40.45 -9.44 10.31
C GLN A 440 40.73 -7.98 9.92
N SER A 441 41.49 -7.81 8.81
CA SER A 441 41.64 -6.52 8.14
C SER A 441 40.34 -6.10 7.45
N HIS A 442 40.10 -4.81 7.30
CA HIS A 442 38.96 -4.26 6.53
C HIS A 442 37.58 -4.73 7.00
N SER A 443 37.44 -5.00 8.28
CA SER A 443 36.14 -5.32 8.90
C SER A 443 35.59 -4.12 9.65
N ALA A 444 34.30 -3.86 9.52
CA ALA A 444 33.65 -2.78 10.25
C ALA A 444 33.75 -3.01 11.77
N PRO A 445 33.98 -1.94 12.59
CA PRO A 445 34.03 -2.08 14.03
C PRO A 445 32.76 -2.65 14.62
N VAL A 446 32.92 -3.51 15.61
CA VAL A 446 31.78 -4.02 16.40
C VAL A 446 31.29 -2.90 17.30
N GLN A 447 30.00 -2.55 17.18
CA GLN A 447 29.34 -1.51 17.96
C GLN A 447 28.60 -2.05 19.17
N LYS A 448 27.91 -3.18 18.98
CA LYS A 448 27.08 -3.80 20.03
C LYS A 448 26.90 -5.28 19.75
N ILE A 449 26.84 -6.09 20.80
CA ILE A 449 26.52 -7.52 20.74
C ILE A 449 25.42 -7.80 21.74
N THR A 450 24.36 -8.48 21.35
CA THR A 450 23.25 -8.83 22.25
C THR A 450 22.70 -10.22 21.96
N ILE A 451 22.23 -10.88 23.01
CA ILE A 451 21.55 -12.18 22.96
C ILE A 451 20.08 -12.06 23.36
N ILE A 452 19.53 -10.84 23.34
CA ILE A 452 18.11 -10.60 23.62
C ILE A 452 17.29 -10.89 22.34
N PRO A 453 16.36 -11.86 22.38
CA PRO A 453 15.57 -12.23 21.21
C PRO A 453 14.69 -11.09 20.70
N ARG A 454 14.60 -10.96 19.36
CA ARG A 454 13.79 -9.93 18.67
C ARG A 454 12.60 -10.56 17.92
N THR A 455 11.60 -9.73 17.59
CA THR A 455 10.39 -10.18 16.90
C THR A 455 10.63 -10.58 15.44
N SER A 456 11.72 -10.15 14.82
CA SER A 456 12.17 -10.61 13.49
C SER A 456 12.55 -12.10 13.44
N GLY A 457 12.71 -12.73 14.62
CA GLY A 457 13.12 -14.13 14.74
C GLY A 457 14.59 -14.30 15.12
N ALA A 458 15.39 -13.23 15.13
CA ALA A 458 16.75 -13.28 15.62
C ALA A 458 16.77 -13.57 17.13
N LEU A 459 17.63 -14.50 17.54
CA LEU A 459 17.86 -14.85 18.96
C LEU A 459 18.94 -13.99 19.61
N GLY A 460 19.80 -13.40 18.79
CA GLY A 460 20.81 -12.41 19.10
C GLY A 460 21.21 -11.67 17.83
N TYR A 461 22.11 -10.72 17.94
CA TYR A 461 22.78 -10.10 16.78
C TYR A 461 24.05 -9.37 17.20
N THR A 462 24.98 -9.30 16.26
CA THR A 462 26.20 -8.53 16.34
C THR A 462 26.12 -7.35 15.39
N MET A 463 26.08 -6.12 15.92
CA MET A 463 26.02 -4.90 15.13
C MET A 463 27.42 -4.42 14.78
N GLN A 464 27.70 -4.33 13.49
CA GLN A 464 28.90 -3.71 12.94
C GLN A 464 28.53 -2.44 12.19
N VAL A 465 29.29 -1.37 12.37
CA VAL A 465 29.00 -0.06 11.79
C VAL A 465 30.25 0.48 11.10
N ASP A 466 30.14 0.73 9.81
CA ASP A 466 31.21 1.37 9.05
C ASP A 466 31.42 2.84 9.48
N GLU A 467 32.67 3.28 9.56
CA GLU A 467 33.01 4.65 9.97
C GLU A 467 32.74 5.70 8.88
N GLY A 468 32.52 5.27 7.64
CA GLY A 468 32.32 6.15 6.48
C GLY A 468 31.48 5.54 5.36
N ASN A 469 31.36 6.26 4.24
CA ASN A 469 30.71 5.75 3.04
C ASN A 469 31.67 4.79 2.29
N HIS A 470 31.33 3.51 2.27
CA HIS A 470 32.08 2.46 1.59
C HIS A 470 31.38 2.10 0.27
N TYR A 471 31.89 2.59 -0.85
CA TYR A 471 31.27 2.39 -2.18
C TYR A 471 31.86 1.20 -2.94
N LEU A 472 33.09 0.81 -2.64
CA LEU A 472 33.79 -0.27 -3.36
C LEU A 472 34.34 -1.28 -2.34
N MET A 473 34.05 -2.54 -2.54
CA MET A 473 34.68 -3.64 -1.79
C MET A 473 35.63 -4.40 -2.70
N ASN A 474 36.83 -4.68 -2.20
CA ASN A 474 37.76 -5.54 -2.89
C ASN A 474 37.48 -7.05 -2.59
N LYS A 475 38.17 -7.96 -3.30
CA LYS A 475 37.97 -9.39 -3.14
C LYS A 475 38.23 -9.85 -1.69
N GLU A 476 39.28 -9.35 -1.03
CA GLU A 476 39.61 -9.67 0.35
C GLU A 476 38.56 -9.23 1.34
N GLU A 477 37.98 -8.04 1.16
CA GLU A 477 36.91 -7.51 2.02
C GLU A 477 35.65 -8.38 1.94
N ILE A 478 35.25 -8.83 0.74
CA ILE A 478 34.10 -9.72 0.59
C ILE A 478 34.40 -11.10 1.20
N GLU A 479 35.60 -11.65 0.99
CA GLU A 479 36.03 -12.90 1.61
C GLU A 479 36.03 -12.80 3.15
N ASN A 480 36.51 -11.70 3.71
CA ASN A 480 36.48 -11.42 5.15
C ASN A 480 35.05 -11.32 5.68
N LYS A 481 34.15 -10.69 4.93
CA LYS A 481 32.73 -10.61 5.28
C LYS A 481 32.06 -11.98 5.28
N ILE A 482 32.39 -12.85 4.33
CA ILE A 482 31.92 -14.24 4.31
C ILE A 482 32.48 -15.00 5.53
N ALA A 483 33.75 -14.82 5.88
CA ALA A 483 34.34 -15.44 7.07
C ALA A 483 33.63 -14.98 8.36
N THR A 484 33.34 -13.68 8.49
CA THR A 484 32.57 -13.12 9.60
C THR A 484 31.18 -13.77 9.69
N LEU A 485 30.45 -13.89 8.59
CA LEU A 485 29.12 -14.54 8.54
C LEU A 485 29.18 -16.02 8.96
N THR A 486 30.29 -16.72 8.67
CA THR A 486 30.44 -18.12 9.09
C THR A 486 30.93 -18.25 10.54
N GLY A 487 31.34 -17.14 11.19
CA GLY A 487 31.92 -17.10 12.52
C GLY A 487 31.03 -17.66 13.62
N GLY A 488 29.72 -17.35 13.59
CA GLY A 488 28.78 -17.86 14.58
C GLY A 488 28.72 -19.39 14.61
N ARG A 489 28.49 -19.99 13.43
CA ARG A 489 28.51 -21.46 13.29
C ARG A 489 29.86 -22.07 13.65
N ALA A 490 30.95 -21.46 13.23
CA ALA A 490 32.29 -21.92 13.57
C ALA A 490 32.53 -21.93 15.10
N ALA A 491 32.00 -20.94 15.83
CA ALA A 491 32.07 -20.91 17.29
C ALA A 491 31.27 -22.03 17.96
N GLU A 492 30.07 -22.35 17.43
CA GLU A 492 29.31 -23.51 17.90
C GLU A 492 30.08 -24.82 17.72
N GLU A 493 30.70 -25.04 16.55
CA GLU A 493 31.50 -26.24 16.23
C GLU A 493 32.72 -26.33 17.16
N VAL A 494 33.46 -25.23 17.34
CA VAL A 494 34.69 -25.21 18.18
C VAL A 494 34.36 -25.46 19.65
N LYS A 495 33.23 -24.96 20.14
CA LYS A 495 32.90 -25.10 21.57
C LYS A 495 32.09 -26.34 21.89
N PHE A 496 31.04 -26.62 21.13
CA PHE A 496 30.08 -27.67 21.46
C PHE A 496 30.23 -28.92 20.60
N GLY A 497 31.00 -28.85 19.52
CA GLY A 497 31.12 -29.95 18.55
C GLY A 497 29.79 -30.26 17.82
N SER A 498 28.85 -29.34 17.85
CA SER A 498 27.53 -29.45 17.27
C SER A 498 27.15 -28.15 16.56
N ILE A 499 26.14 -28.23 15.70
CA ILE A 499 25.64 -27.12 14.89
C ILE A 499 24.13 -26.95 15.14
N THR A 500 23.66 -25.70 15.13
CA THR A 500 22.26 -25.40 15.30
C THR A 500 21.64 -24.76 14.05
N THR A 501 20.34 -24.57 14.06
CA THR A 501 19.59 -23.86 13.00
C THR A 501 19.77 -22.33 13.06
N GLY A 502 20.45 -21.81 14.09
CA GLY A 502 20.64 -20.37 14.30
C GLY A 502 21.36 -19.68 13.15
N ALA A 503 22.31 -20.37 12.53
CA ALA A 503 23.12 -19.84 11.43
C ALA A 503 22.39 -19.77 10.06
N SER A 504 21.09 -20.02 9.98
CA SER A 504 20.36 -20.11 8.69
C SER A 504 20.48 -18.85 7.84
N ASN A 505 20.29 -17.68 8.44
CA ASN A 505 20.39 -16.38 7.76
C ASN A 505 21.82 -16.05 7.33
N ASP A 506 22.82 -16.41 8.16
CA ASP A 506 24.23 -16.17 7.86
C ASP A 506 24.70 -17.02 6.69
N ILE A 507 24.25 -18.27 6.64
CA ILE A 507 24.51 -19.19 5.51
C ILE A 507 23.93 -18.62 4.21
N GLU A 508 22.70 -18.11 4.24
CA GLU A 508 22.05 -17.49 3.09
C GLU A 508 22.84 -16.27 2.60
N GLN A 509 23.23 -15.38 3.51
CA GLN A 509 23.99 -14.16 3.19
C GLN A 509 25.40 -14.51 2.67
N ALA A 510 26.10 -15.44 3.31
CA ALA A 510 27.42 -15.91 2.87
C ALA A 510 27.36 -16.51 1.46
N THR A 511 26.35 -17.34 1.18
CA THR A 511 26.12 -17.95 -0.13
C THR A 511 25.84 -16.89 -1.20
N ARG A 512 25.00 -15.89 -0.88
CA ARG A 512 24.68 -14.79 -1.78
C ARG A 512 25.91 -13.96 -2.13
N LEU A 513 26.74 -13.61 -1.15
CA LEU A 513 27.99 -12.86 -1.38
C LEU A 513 28.98 -13.67 -2.22
N ALA A 514 29.19 -14.95 -1.90
CA ALA A 514 30.07 -15.82 -2.66
C ALA A 514 29.61 -15.98 -4.12
N ARG A 515 28.29 -16.07 -4.34
CA ARG A 515 27.71 -16.12 -5.69
C ARG A 515 27.95 -14.81 -6.43
N ALA A 516 27.68 -13.66 -5.81
CA ALA A 516 27.88 -12.34 -6.41
C ALA A 516 29.34 -12.09 -6.81
N MET A 517 30.32 -12.55 -6.01
CA MET A 517 31.74 -12.50 -6.37
C MET A 517 32.03 -13.16 -7.73
N LEU A 518 31.39 -14.30 -7.99
CA LEU A 518 31.60 -15.08 -9.21
C LEU A 518 30.82 -14.54 -10.40
N THR A 519 29.52 -14.21 -10.17
CA THR A 519 28.55 -13.97 -11.26
C THR A 519 28.41 -12.51 -11.65
N GLN A 520 28.65 -11.58 -10.70
CA GLN A 520 28.44 -10.15 -10.90
C GLN A 520 29.75 -9.35 -10.93
N TYR A 521 30.69 -9.68 -10.05
CA TYR A 521 31.88 -8.85 -9.85
C TYR A 521 33.13 -9.36 -10.60
N GLY A 522 33.06 -10.54 -11.21
CA GLY A 522 34.21 -11.11 -11.94
C GLY A 522 35.46 -11.34 -11.06
N MET A 523 35.25 -11.71 -9.78
CA MET A 523 36.32 -11.85 -8.79
C MET A 523 36.81 -13.31 -8.67
N SER A 524 36.67 -14.12 -9.73
CA SER A 524 37.20 -15.50 -9.78
C SER A 524 38.27 -15.64 -10.82
N ASP A 525 39.21 -16.54 -10.56
CA ASP A 525 40.28 -16.84 -11.51
C ASP A 525 39.77 -17.72 -12.67
N GLU A 526 38.64 -18.44 -12.48
CA GLU A 526 38.03 -19.33 -13.48
C GLU A 526 37.20 -18.59 -14.50
N PHE A 527 36.47 -17.57 -14.09
CA PHE A 527 35.53 -16.83 -14.95
C PHE A 527 36.04 -15.44 -15.35
N ASP A 528 37.04 -14.93 -14.62
CA ASP A 528 37.60 -13.60 -14.83
C ASP A 528 36.51 -12.51 -15.04
N MET A 529 36.63 -11.63 -16.00
CA MET A 529 35.75 -10.47 -16.25
C MET A 529 34.48 -10.85 -17.06
N VAL A 530 33.81 -11.96 -16.70
CA VAL A 530 32.57 -12.41 -17.36
C VAL A 530 31.38 -12.18 -16.45
N ALA A 531 30.38 -11.45 -16.93
CA ALA A 531 29.10 -11.33 -16.24
C ALA A 531 28.23 -12.55 -16.54
N LEU A 532 27.97 -13.37 -15.52
CA LEU A 532 27.20 -14.61 -15.62
C LEU A 532 25.76 -14.46 -15.10
N GLU A 533 25.41 -13.27 -14.62
CA GLU A 533 24.12 -12.96 -14.01
C GLU A 533 23.65 -11.58 -14.44
N THR A 534 22.34 -11.44 -14.66
CA THR A 534 21.68 -10.16 -14.93
C THR A 534 20.83 -9.77 -13.73
N VAL A 535 21.02 -8.57 -13.21
CA VAL A 535 20.20 -8.03 -12.11
C VAL A 535 18.89 -7.49 -12.70
N ASN A 536 17.77 -8.04 -12.22
CA ASN A 536 16.42 -7.65 -12.64
C ASN A 536 15.82 -6.80 -11.56
N ASN A 537 15.61 -6.07 -10.97
CA ASN A 537 15.05 -5.30 -9.85
C ASN A 537 16.13 -4.61 -9.01
N GLN A 538 16.81 -3.65 -9.63
CA GLN A 538 17.94 -2.94 -9.01
C GLN A 538 17.60 -2.33 -7.63
N TYR A 539 16.35 -1.89 -7.40
CA TYR A 539 15.94 -1.17 -6.19
C TYR A 539 15.05 -1.97 -5.21
N LEU A 540 14.70 -3.23 -5.54
CA LEU A 540 13.77 -4.05 -4.74
C LEU A 540 14.35 -5.40 -4.30
N GLY A 541 15.64 -5.42 -3.97
CA GLY A 541 16.28 -6.64 -3.47
C GLY A 541 16.89 -7.55 -4.52
N GLY A 542 16.96 -7.08 -5.77
CA GLY A 542 17.79 -7.67 -6.81
C GLY A 542 17.45 -9.11 -7.18
N ASP A 543 16.25 -9.35 -7.72
CA ASP A 543 16.03 -10.62 -8.42
C ASP A 543 17.03 -10.73 -9.56
N THR A 544 17.84 -11.78 -9.51
CA THR A 544 18.88 -12.05 -10.50
C THR A 544 18.49 -13.25 -11.36
N SER A 545 18.84 -13.20 -12.62
CA SER A 545 18.71 -14.33 -13.53
C SER A 545 20.07 -14.73 -14.09
N LEU A 546 20.40 -16.01 -13.99
CA LEU A 546 21.63 -16.53 -14.56
C LEU A 546 21.59 -16.47 -16.08
N ALA A 547 22.64 -15.89 -16.67
CA ALA A 547 22.82 -15.72 -18.12
C ALA A 547 23.90 -16.67 -18.65
N CYS A 548 23.87 -17.93 -18.21
CA CYS A 548 24.91 -18.92 -18.54
C CYS A 548 24.32 -20.32 -18.77
N SER A 549 25.11 -21.22 -19.35
CA SER A 549 24.73 -22.61 -19.61
C SER A 549 24.59 -23.42 -18.31
N ALA A 550 23.87 -24.55 -18.35
CA ALA A 550 23.74 -25.46 -17.22
C ALA A 550 25.11 -26.02 -16.73
N GLY A 551 26.07 -26.21 -17.62
CA GLY A 551 27.44 -26.62 -17.24
C GLY A 551 28.16 -25.55 -16.43
N THR A 552 28.04 -24.27 -16.84
CA THR A 552 28.60 -23.13 -16.10
C THR A 552 27.92 -22.97 -14.74
N GLN A 553 26.61 -23.19 -14.65
CA GLN A 553 25.86 -23.13 -13.38
C GLN A 553 26.39 -24.17 -12.37
N ALA A 554 26.62 -25.40 -12.82
CA ALA A 554 27.20 -26.44 -11.96
C ALA A 554 28.60 -26.07 -11.46
N GLU A 555 29.41 -25.42 -12.30
CA GLU A 555 30.73 -24.92 -11.90
C GLU A 555 30.63 -23.73 -10.91
N ILE A 556 29.70 -22.80 -11.12
CA ILE A 556 29.42 -21.73 -10.16
C ILE A 556 29.06 -22.33 -8.79
N ASP A 557 28.16 -23.30 -8.75
CA ASP A 557 27.75 -23.94 -7.49
C ASP A 557 28.94 -24.63 -6.79
N ARG A 558 29.82 -25.30 -7.54
CA ARG A 558 31.05 -25.92 -7.01
C ARG A 558 31.99 -24.87 -6.38
N LEU A 559 32.18 -23.75 -7.07
CA LEU A 559 33.05 -22.65 -6.60
C LEU A 559 32.45 -21.92 -5.39
N VAL A 560 31.15 -21.65 -5.37
CA VAL A 560 30.45 -21.07 -4.20
C VAL A 560 30.70 -21.94 -2.97
N ILE A 561 30.49 -23.25 -3.07
CA ILE A 561 30.75 -24.19 -1.97
C ILE A 561 32.22 -24.10 -1.51
N SER A 562 33.17 -24.05 -2.46
CA SER A 562 34.61 -23.96 -2.17
C SER A 562 34.96 -22.66 -1.43
N ILE A 563 34.41 -21.50 -1.88
CA ILE A 563 34.63 -20.18 -1.24
C ILE A 563 34.10 -20.19 0.18
N VAL A 564 32.83 -20.56 0.36
CA VAL A 564 32.20 -20.55 1.71
C VAL A 564 32.96 -21.49 2.65
N LYS A 565 33.34 -22.69 2.19
CA LYS A 565 34.10 -23.64 2.99
C LYS A 565 35.46 -23.10 3.38
N LYS A 566 36.21 -22.48 2.47
CA LYS A 566 37.52 -21.87 2.72
C LYS A 566 37.41 -20.76 3.79
N GLN A 567 36.38 -19.90 3.69
CA GLN A 567 36.18 -18.82 4.65
C GLN A 567 35.71 -19.34 6.01
N HIS A 568 34.91 -20.40 6.04
CA HIS A 568 34.54 -21.09 7.29
C HIS A 568 35.75 -21.73 7.99
N GLU A 569 36.65 -22.38 7.23
CA GLU A 569 37.92 -22.91 7.75
C GLU A 569 38.81 -21.80 8.32
N LYS A 570 38.85 -20.61 7.65
CA LYS A 570 39.54 -19.42 8.15
C LYS A 570 38.94 -18.93 9.49
N ALA A 571 37.61 -18.80 9.57
CA ALA A 571 36.90 -18.41 10.80
C ALA A 571 37.19 -19.41 11.95
N THR A 572 37.12 -20.71 11.67
CA THR A 572 37.45 -21.77 12.64
C THR A 572 38.89 -21.68 13.12
N GLY A 573 39.82 -21.36 12.22
CA GLY A 573 41.24 -21.13 12.58
C GLY A 573 41.42 -19.98 13.55
N ILE A 574 40.82 -18.81 13.26
CA ILE A 574 40.86 -17.63 14.13
C ILE A 574 40.27 -17.94 15.52
N LEU A 575 39.11 -18.61 15.57
CA LEU A 575 38.45 -18.94 16.83
C LEU A 575 39.24 -19.95 17.68
N ASN A 576 39.92 -20.92 17.05
CA ASN A 576 40.80 -21.85 17.75
C ASN A 576 42.04 -21.13 18.34
N GLU A 577 42.64 -20.22 17.59
CA GLU A 577 43.79 -19.41 18.06
C GLU A 577 43.40 -18.52 19.25
N LYS A 578 42.19 -17.96 19.24
CA LYS A 578 41.67 -17.04 20.25
C LYS A 578 40.68 -17.72 21.20
N ARG A 579 40.80 -19.05 21.42
CA ARG A 579 39.81 -19.83 22.18
C ARG A 579 39.58 -19.32 23.60
N GLU A 580 40.66 -18.91 24.29
CA GLU A 580 40.54 -18.35 25.66
C GLU A 580 39.70 -17.07 25.68
N LYS A 581 39.90 -16.17 24.68
CA LYS A 581 39.11 -14.94 24.52
C LYS A 581 37.68 -15.21 24.11
N LEU A 582 37.46 -16.23 23.28
CA LEU A 582 36.10 -16.68 22.92
C LEU A 582 35.32 -17.12 24.16
N ASP A 583 35.96 -17.93 25.05
CA ASP A 583 35.34 -18.41 26.28
C ASP A 583 35.07 -17.25 27.28
N GLU A 584 36.02 -16.33 27.42
CA GLU A 584 35.89 -15.16 28.31
C GLU A 584 34.77 -14.22 27.87
N LEU A 585 34.76 -13.84 26.60
CA LEU A 585 33.78 -12.93 26.02
C LEU A 585 32.37 -13.54 25.99
N ALA A 586 32.26 -14.83 25.64
CA ALA A 586 30.96 -15.51 25.63
C ALA A 586 30.35 -15.60 27.04
N LYS A 587 31.19 -15.85 28.08
CA LYS A 587 30.74 -15.83 29.46
C LYS A 587 30.29 -14.43 29.89
N TYR A 588 31.04 -13.40 29.52
CA TYR A 588 30.69 -12.02 29.83
C TYR A 588 29.37 -11.59 29.16
N LEU A 589 29.18 -11.97 27.89
CA LEU A 589 27.92 -11.73 27.16
C LEU A 589 26.75 -12.52 27.76
N TYR A 590 26.97 -13.78 28.16
CA TYR A 590 25.94 -14.58 28.83
C TYR A 590 25.43 -13.92 30.14
N GLU A 591 26.35 -13.33 30.92
CA GLU A 591 26.01 -12.68 32.18
C GLU A 591 25.33 -11.31 31.97
N LYS A 592 25.81 -10.51 31.01
CA LYS A 592 25.32 -9.15 30.77
C LYS A 592 24.17 -9.06 29.76
N GLU A 593 23.97 -10.09 28.92
CA GLU A 593 23.00 -10.19 27.83
C GLU A 593 23.22 -9.17 26.67
N THR A 594 23.90 -8.06 26.95
CA THR A 594 24.26 -7.04 25.97
C THR A 594 25.58 -6.41 26.37
N ILE A 595 26.51 -6.28 25.42
CA ILE A 595 27.82 -5.63 25.62
C ILE A 595 28.06 -4.61 24.48
N THR A 596 28.76 -3.53 24.83
CA THR A 596 29.18 -2.52 23.85
C THR A 596 30.45 -2.97 23.11
N GLY A 597 30.71 -2.37 21.95
CA GLY A 597 31.95 -2.61 21.20
C GLY A 597 33.18 -2.20 21.98
N GLU A 598 33.11 -1.15 22.83
CA GLU A 598 34.21 -0.71 23.67
C GLU A 598 34.53 -1.77 24.74
N GLU A 599 33.53 -2.32 25.43
CA GLU A 599 33.69 -3.40 26.41
C GLU A 599 34.29 -4.66 25.75
N PHE A 600 33.77 -5.02 24.57
CA PHE A 600 34.27 -6.14 23.76
C PHE A 600 35.75 -5.94 23.42
N MET A 601 36.13 -4.80 22.84
CA MET A 601 37.50 -4.50 22.43
C MET A 601 38.46 -4.42 23.62
N LYS A 602 37.98 -3.92 24.76
CA LYS A 602 38.79 -3.89 26.00
C LYS A 602 39.17 -5.29 26.44
N ILE A 603 38.23 -6.22 26.55
CA ILE A 603 38.48 -7.61 26.96
C ILE A 603 39.34 -8.34 25.92
N LEU A 604 39.14 -8.07 24.63
CA LEU A 604 39.91 -8.67 23.54
C LEU A 604 41.41 -8.28 23.59
N ASN A 605 41.72 -7.04 24.00
CA ASN A 605 43.08 -6.48 24.01
C ASN A 605 43.82 -6.69 25.34
N GLU A 606 43.11 -7.00 26.42
CA GLU A 606 43.69 -7.42 27.72
C GLU A 606 44.26 -8.85 27.62
#